data_0c95bcc2e0645e68d2b187e2304e3321
#
_entry.id   0c95bcc2e0645e68d2b187e2304e3321
#
_cell.length_a   1.000
_cell.length_b   1.000
_cell.length_c   1.000
_cell.angle_alpha   90.00
_cell.angle_beta   90.00
_cell.angle_gamma   90.00
#
_symmetry.space_group_name_H-M   'P 1'
#
loop_
_entity.id
_entity.type
_entity.pdbx_description
1 polymer ?
#
loop_
_entity_poly.entity_id
_entity_poly.type
_entity_poly.pdbx_seq_one_letter_code
_entity_poly.pdbx_strand_id
1 'polypeptide(L)'
;MSDSQGLTIAELEAKYFLYRKALKQLLLEGRPTARIEKTLCWSRLETLHNCLPRQYKSPDHIRHQLRREIEREHQDGFQSSRV
;
A
#
# COMPACT_ATOMS: atom_id res chain seq x y z
N MET A 1 12.25 -24.41 -1.66
CA MET A 1 11.23 -24.71 -0.71
C MET A 1 9.87 -24.15 -1.06
N SER A 2 8.88 -24.87 -0.70
CA SER A 2 7.53 -24.46 -0.95
C SER A 2 7.13 -23.24 -0.12
N ASP A 3 7.95 -22.86 0.82
CA ASP A 3 7.61 -21.78 1.73
C ASP A 3 7.36 -20.49 1.02
N SER A 4 8.16 -20.18 0.01
CA SER A 4 8.00 -18.92 -0.71
C SER A 4 6.69 -18.87 -1.46
N GLN A 5 6.15 -20.02 -1.76
CA GLN A 5 4.87 -20.11 -2.45
C GLN A 5 3.72 -20.26 -1.49
N GLY A 6 4.05 -20.59 -0.25
CA GLY A 6 3.05 -20.98 0.71
C GLY A 6 2.52 -19.88 1.57
N LEU A 7 2.63 -18.64 1.14
CA LEU A 7 2.06 -17.57 1.93
C LEU A 7 0.55 -17.78 2.01
N THR A 8 0.07 -17.91 3.24
CA THR A 8 -1.36 -18.07 3.45
C THR A 8 -2.02 -16.71 3.48
N ILE A 9 -3.34 -16.75 3.32
CA ILE A 9 -4.10 -15.51 3.40
C ILE A 9 -3.91 -14.88 4.78
N ALA A 10 -3.83 -15.69 5.81
CA ALA A 10 -3.64 -15.18 7.16
C ALA A 10 -2.32 -14.42 7.28
N GLU A 11 -1.28 -14.93 6.64
CA GLU A 11 0.01 -14.25 6.65
C GLU A 11 -0.04 -12.94 5.88
N LEU A 12 -0.75 -12.93 4.77
CA LEU A 12 -0.91 -11.71 3.99
C LEU A 12 -1.69 -10.67 4.79
N GLU A 13 -2.72 -11.11 5.49
CA GLU A 13 -3.50 -10.21 6.31
C GLU A 13 -2.66 -9.64 7.46
N ALA A 14 -1.85 -10.49 8.06
CA ALA A 14 -1.01 -10.05 9.17
C ALA A 14 0.00 -8.99 8.72
N LYS A 15 0.41 -9.06 7.47
CA LYS A 15 1.38 -8.12 6.93
C LYS A 15 0.75 -7.00 6.11
N TYR A 16 -0.56 -6.91 6.12
CA TYR A 16 -1.27 -5.92 5.32
C TYR A 16 -0.75 -4.50 5.56
N PHE A 17 -0.58 -4.14 6.82
CA PHE A 17 -0.11 -2.79 7.15
C PHE A 17 1.31 -2.54 6.64
N LEU A 18 2.13 -3.58 6.64
CA LEU A 18 3.49 -3.44 6.13
C LEU A 18 3.48 -3.17 4.63
N TYR A 19 2.63 -3.89 3.91
CA TYR A 19 2.51 -3.68 2.47
C TYR A 19 1.97 -2.29 2.16
N ARG A 20 0.98 -1.87 2.93
CA ARG A 20 0.39 -0.54 2.74
C ARG A 20 1.42 0.54 3.04
N LYS A 21 2.19 0.35 4.09
CA LYS A 21 3.23 1.30 4.47
C LYS A 21 4.31 1.37 3.40
N ALA A 22 4.69 0.22 2.85
CA ALA A 22 5.68 0.18 1.79
C ALA A 22 5.19 0.92 0.56
N LEU A 23 3.93 0.75 0.22
CA LEU A 23 3.34 1.44 -0.91
C LEU A 23 3.36 2.95 -0.69
N LYS A 24 3.01 3.39 0.52
CA LYS A 24 3.03 4.80 0.85
C LYS A 24 4.44 5.36 0.71
N GLN A 25 5.43 4.60 1.14
CA GLN A 25 6.82 5.03 1.03
C GLN A 25 7.22 5.24 -0.43
N LEU A 26 6.80 4.32 -1.30
CA LEU A 26 7.08 4.45 -2.72
C LEU A 26 6.45 5.71 -3.30
N LEU A 27 5.26 6.04 -2.85
CA LEU A 27 4.60 7.26 -3.30
C LEU A 27 5.33 8.49 -2.80
N LEU A 28 5.81 8.45 -1.57
CA LEU A 28 6.57 9.57 -1.02
C LEU A 28 7.88 9.77 -1.77
N GLU A 29 8.46 8.69 -2.26
CA GLU A 29 9.69 8.78 -3.03
C GLU A 29 9.47 9.26 -4.45
N GLY A 30 8.21 9.37 -4.86
CA GLY A 30 7.90 9.84 -6.19
C GLY A 30 8.09 8.80 -7.28
N ARG A 31 8.01 7.53 -6.92
CA ARG A 31 8.16 6.46 -7.90
C ARG A 31 7.01 6.48 -8.89
N PRO A 32 7.27 6.23 -10.17
CA PRO A 32 6.20 6.17 -11.16
C PRO A 32 5.31 4.96 -10.93
N THR A 33 4.03 5.10 -11.29
CA THR A 33 3.06 4.04 -11.07
C THR A 33 3.50 2.73 -11.71
N ALA A 34 4.08 2.79 -12.90
CA ALA A 34 4.53 1.58 -13.58
C ALA A 34 5.54 0.80 -12.76
N ARG A 35 6.41 1.50 -12.04
CA ARG A 35 7.38 0.86 -11.17
C ARG A 35 6.73 0.31 -9.92
N ILE A 36 5.81 1.08 -9.35
CA ILE A 36 5.12 0.67 -8.14
C ILE A 36 4.34 -0.62 -8.37
N GLU A 37 3.72 -0.75 -9.54
CA GLU A 37 2.94 -1.94 -9.87
C GLU A 37 3.78 -3.20 -9.98
N LYS A 38 5.09 -3.05 -10.10
CA LYS A 38 5.98 -4.18 -10.21
C LYS A 38 6.60 -4.58 -8.87
N THR A 39 6.22 -3.90 -7.80
CA THR A 39 6.79 -4.20 -6.50
C THR A 39 6.05 -5.36 -5.83
N LEU A 40 6.73 -5.95 -4.88
CA LEU A 40 6.16 -7.08 -4.14
C LEU A 40 4.94 -6.63 -3.31
N CYS A 41 5.01 -5.46 -2.72
CA CYS A 41 3.90 -5.00 -1.90
C CYS A 41 2.64 -4.83 -2.75
N TRP A 42 2.77 -4.33 -3.96
CA TRP A 42 1.63 -4.22 -4.87
C TRP A 42 1.04 -5.60 -5.15
N SER A 43 1.92 -6.55 -5.48
CA SER A 43 1.47 -7.90 -5.79
C SER A 43 0.75 -8.54 -4.62
N ARG A 44 1.26 -8.35 -3.42
CA ARG A 44 0.63 -8.92 -2.22
C ARG A 44 -0.72 -8.27 -1.95
N LEU A 45 -0.80 -6.96 -2.09
CA LEU A 45 -2.07 -6.25 -1.91
C LEU A 45 -3.09 -6.70 -2.95
N GLU A 46 -2.63 -6.92 -4.17
CA GLU A 46 -3.52 -7.39 -5.22
C GLU A 46 -4.06 -8.78 -4.90
N THR A 47 -3.20 -9.65 -4.39
CA THR A 47 -3.61 -10.98 -3.99
C THR A 47 -4.67 -10.93 -2.89
N LEU A 48 -4.46 -10.07 -1.89
CA LEU A 48 -5.44 -9.90 -0.84
C LEU A 48 -6.77 -9.42 -1.38
N HIS A 49 -6.73 -8.48 -2.29
CA HIS A 49 -7.96 -7.98 -2.90
C HIS A 49 -8.69 -9.08 -3.66
N ASN A 50 -7.95 -9.88 -4.41
CA ASN A 50 -8.56 -10.94 -5.20
C ASN A 50 -9.18 -12.02 -4.33
N CYS A 51 -8.55 -12.30 -3.19
CA CYS A 51 -9.04 -13.33 -2.28
C CYS A 51 -10.15 -12.81 -1.36
N LEU A 52 -10.03 -11.58 -0.94
CA LEU A 52 -10.95 -10.97 0.01
C LEU A 52 -11.38 -9.58 -0.46
N PRO A 53 -12.10 -9.52 -1.57
CA PRO A 53 -12.42 -8.21 -2.18
C PRO A 53 -13.31 -7.33 -1.30
N ARG A 54 -14.05 -7.93 -0.38
CA ARG A 54 -14.91 -7.15 0.50
C ARG A 54 -14.14 -6.53 1.66
N GLN A 55 -13.04 -7.15 2.04
CA GLN A 55 -12.26 -6.67 3.18
C GLN A 55 -11.11 -5.78 2.75
N TYR A 56 -10.55 -6.06 1.60
CA TYR A 56 -9.36 -5.35 1.14
C TYR A 56 -9.61 -4.74 -0.23
N LYS A 57 -9.33 -3.46 -0.33
CA LYS A 57 -9.49 -2.76 -1.59
C LYS A 57 -8.36 -3.14 -2.53
N SER A 58 -8.55 -2.87 -3.82
CA SER A 58 -7.51 -3.12 -4.80
C SER A 58 -6.30 -2.23 -4.49
N PRO A 59 -5.11 -2.65 -4.93
CA PRO A 59 -3.92 -1.83 -4.71
C PRO A 59 -4.03 -0.46 -5.37
N ASP A 60 -4.72 -0.38 -6.50
CA ASP A 60 -4.93 0.90 -7.16
C ASP A 60 -5.75 1.84 -6.29
N HIS A 61 -6.79 1.32 -5.67
CA HIS A 61 -7.63 2.11 -4.77
C HIS A 61 -6.82 2.56 -3.56
N ILE A 62 -6.00 1.65 -3.02
CA ILE A 62 -5.16 1.98 -1.87
C ILE A 62 -4.17 3.07 -2.26
N ARG A 63 -3.61 2.99 -3.46
CA ARG A 63 -2.69 4.00 -3.93
C ARG A 63 -3.34 5.38 -3.94
N HIS A 64 -4.57 5.46 -4.42
CA HIS A 64 -5.30 6.72 -4.43
C HIS A 64 -5.55 7.23 -3.02
N GLN A 65 -5.93 6.34 -2.11
CA GLN A 65 -6.17 6.73 -0.73
C GLN A 65 -4.90 7.25 -0.08
N LEU A 66 -3.78 6.56 -0.30
CA LEU A 66 -2.52 6.95 0.29
C LEU A 66 -2.05 8.29 -0.26
N ARG A 67 -2.26 8.51 -1.55
CA ARG A 67 -1.88 9.78 -2.15
C ARG A 67 -2.66 10.93 -1.50
N ARG A 68 -3.93 10.72 -1.24
CA ARG A 68 -4.73 11.72 -0.55
C ARG A 68 -4.24 11.96 0.86
N GLU A 69 -3.86 10.88 1.55
CA GLU A 69 -3.33 11.02 2.90
C GLU A 69 -2.04 11.82 2.91
N ILE A 70 -1.18 11.56 1.94
CA ILE A 70 0.08 12.27 1.84
C ILE A 70 -0.16 13.75 1.61
N GLU A 71 -1.07 14.07 0.71
CA GLU A 71 -1.40 15.46 0.43
C GLU A 71 -1.97 16.16 1.64
N ARG A 72 -2.84 15.45 2.37
CA ARG A 72 -3.43 16.00 3.57
C ARG A 72 -2.40 16.21 4.66
N GLU A 73 -1.52 15.23 4.85
CA GLU A 73 -0.47 15.35 5.86
C GLU A 73 0.46 16.50 5.54
N HIS A 74 0.74 16.68 4.26
CA HIS A 74 1.59 17.77 3.85
C HIS A 74 0.96 19.11 4.18
N GLN A 75 -0.33 19.24 3.92
CA GLN A 75 -1.04 20.48 4.23
C GLN A 75 -1.11 20.71 5.74
N ASP A 76 -1.40 19.64 6.48
CA ASP A 76 -1.48 19.74 7.92
C ASP A 76 -0.14 20.17 8.51
N GLY A 77 0.94 19.57 8.02
CA GLY A 77 2.27 19.94 8.47
C GLY A 77 2.57 21.39 8.18
N PHE A 78 2.16 21.85 7.04
CA PHE A 78 2.36 23.23 6.66
C PHE A 78 1.59 24.16 7.59
N GLN A 79 0.36 23.84 7.86
CA GLN A 79 -0.47 24.65 8.77
C GLN A 79 0.09 24.64 10.17
N SER A 80 0.55 23.49 10.60
CA SER A 80 1.12 23.37 11.94
C SER A 80 2.34 24.27 12.11
N SER A 81 3.13 24.39 11.07
CA SER A 81 4.34 25.20 11.17
C SER A 81 4.04 26.67 11.32
N ARG A 82 2.86 27.09 10.92
CA ARG A 82 2.48 28.49 11.09
C ARG A 82 2.10 28.82 12.52
N VAL A 83 1.63 27.80 13.19
CA VAL A 83 1.22 27.98 14.57
C VAL A 83 2.42 28.02 15.48
#